data_d3a4f66b96d0ab1a5cdcff9a786ef003
#
_entry.id   d3a4f66b96d0ab1a5cdcff9a786ef003
#
_cell.length_a   1.000
_cell.length_b   1.000
_cell.length_c   1.000
_cell.angle_alpha   90.00
_cell.angle_beta   90.00
_cell.angle_gamma   90.00
#
_symmetry.space_group_name_H-M   'P 1'
#
loop_
_entity.id
_entity.type
_entity.pdbx_description
1 polymer ?
#
loop_
_entity_poly.entity_id
_entity_poly.type
_entity_poly.pdbx_seq_one_letter_code
_entity_poly.pdbx_strand_id
1 'polypeptide(L)'
;MGKKKAPSHPGYAKMEDTPWITQGREIADVGGKGILENYNNVNVFSPETQKSLEARNNAIYKRAFDNMEKAYTDTMNKYTAANYGQFATLNATPAAYRTDQYRKDFQRQMDDLAYNQAVNYDTLMDNELSRRYNTLDMFGNLYNYGQIPYQQDIRNWNIENTNRDIAYQNMLINNSGGSKFSNALSGAMKGASAGSAAGPWGALAGGIAGGAAGYFKS
;
A
#
# COMPACT_ATOMS: atom_id res chain seq x y z
N MET A 1 22.97 39.49 52.81
CA MET A 1 22.91 38.20 52.08
C MET A 1 22.30 38.49 50.72
N GLY A 2 23.12 38.44 49.65
CA GLY A 2 22.61 38.65 48.31
C GLY A 2 21.71 37.49 47.89
N LYS A 3 20.50 37.78 47.40
CA LYS A 3 19.59 36.78 46.86
C LYS A 3 20.30 36.17 45.63
N LYS A 4 20.67 34.88 45.70
CA LYS A 4 21.13 34.16 44.52
C LYS A 4 20.01 34.19 43.46
N LYS A 5 20.35 34.70 42.29
CA LYS A 5 19.43 34.76 41.15
C LYS A 5 19.07 33.35 40.76
N ALA A 6 17.77 33.04 40.61
CA ALA A 6 17.34 31.73 40.13
C ALA A 6 17.93 31.43 38.75
N PRO A 7 18.40 30.20 38.50
CA PRO A 7 18.89 29.85 37.17
C PRO A 7 17.77 29.98 36.14
N SER A 8 18.12 30.48 34.95
CA SER A 8 17.16 30.54 33.82
C SER A 8 17.14 29.21 33.06
N HIS A 9 15.99 28.87 32.52
CA HIS A 9 15.86 27.69 31.66
C HIS A 9 16.73 27.87 30.40
N PRO A 10 17.48 26.84 29.97
CA PRO A 10 18.39 26.93 28.81
C PRO A 10 17.69 27.08 27.46
N GLY A 11 16.36 27.06 27.43
CA GLY A 11 15.57 27.05 26.20
C GLY A 11 15.46 25.65 25.60
N TYR A 12 14.49 25.48 24.70
CA TYR A 12 14.27 24.24 23.96
C TYR A 12 15.21 24.17 22.74
N ALA A 13 15.61 22.97 22.37
CA ALA A 13 16.30 22.72 21.11
C ALA A 13 15.38 23.11 19.94
N LYS A 14 15.97 23.62 18.87
CA LYS A 14 15.24 23.82 17.61
C LYS A 14 15.42 22.59 16.75
N MET A 15 14.34 22.17 16.09
CA MET A 15 14.46 21.18 15.01
C MET A 15 15.17 21.88 13.83
N GLU A 16 16.25 21.28 13.37
CA GLU A 16 16.98 21.76 12.19
C GLU A 16 16.64 20.85 11.01
N ASP A 17 16.39 21.44 9.85
CA ASP A 17 16.20 20.69 8.61
C ASP A 17 17.55 20.15 8.14
N THR A 18 17.88 18.94 8.57
CA THR A 18 19.06 18.24 8.09
C THR A 18 18.85 17.76 6.64
N PRO A 19 19.91 17.56 5.84
CA PRO A 19 19.80 17.00 4.50
C PRO A 19 18.99 15.69 4.47
N TRP A 20 19.09 14.89 5.52
CA TRP A 20 18.35 13.63 5.70
C TRP A 20 16.83 13.86 5.81
N ILE A 21 16.40 14.87 6.57
CA ILE A 21 14.98 15.23 6.71
C ILE A 21 14.43 15.79 5.40
N THR A 22 15.22 16.66 4.73
CA THR A 22 14.83 17.24 3.44
C THR A 22 14.62 16.15 2.38
N GLN A 23 15.55 15.20 2.25
CA GLN A 23 15.40 14.05 1.35
C GLN A 23 14.19 13.19 1.71
N GLY A 24 13.96 12.95 3.01
CA GLY A 24 12.78 12.22 3.47
C GLY A 24 11.47 12.90 3.06
N ARG A 25 11.39 14.22 3.19
CA ARG A 25 10.21 14.99 2.75
C ARG A 25 9.99 14.90 1.24
N GLU A 26 11.05 14.99 0.44
CA GLU A 26 10.96 14.84 -1.01
C GLU A 26 10.43 13.45 -1.41
N ILE A 27 10.94 12.39 -0.78
CA ILE A 27 10.46 11.00 -1.02
C ILE A 27 9.00 10.86 -0.59
N ALA A 28 8.61 11.39 0.58
CA ALA A 28 7.23 11.36 1.06
C ALA A 28 6.29 12.16 0.14
N ASP A 29 6.73 13.30 -0.39
CA ASP A 29 5.95 14.12 -1.33
C ASP A 29 5.67 13.36 -2.64
N VAL A 30 6.68 12.69 -3.20
CA VAL A 30 6.52 11.81 -4.38
C VAL A 30 5.53 10.68 -4.09
N GLY A 31 5.68 10.01 -2.94
CA GLY A 31 4.75 8.95 -2.53
C GLY A 31 3.33 9.48 -2.34
N GLY A 32 3.16 10.58 -1.62
CA GLY A 32 1.86 11.22 -1.37
C GLY A 32 1.15 11.66 -2.66
N LYS A 33 1.87 12.31 -3.57
CA LYS A 33 1.34 12.70 -4.90
C LYS A 33 0.93 11.47 -5.70
N GLY A 34 1.78 10.44 -5.76
CA GLY A 34 1.46 9.19 -6.44
C GLY A 34 0.21 8.50 -5.90
N ILE A 35 0.01 8.50 -4.57
CA ILE A 35 -1.22 8.00 -3.97
C ILE A 35 -2.44 8.82 -4.43
N LEU A 36 -2.38 10.15 -4.31
CA LEU A 36 -3.49 11.03 -4.65
C LEU A 36 -3.90 10.91 -6.13
N GLU A 37 -2.93 10.83 -7.04
CA GLU A 37 -3.16 10.71 -8.48
C GLU A 37 -3.76 9.36 -8.87
N ASN A 38 -3.38 8.28 -8.20
CA ASN A 38 -3.74 6.92 -8.61
C ASN A 38 -4.92 6.34 -7.80
N TYR A 39 -5.16 6.77 -6.56
CA TYR A 39 -6.16 6.19 -5.67
C TYR A 39 -7.57 6.21 -6.26
N ASN A 40 -8.01 7.35 -6.77
CA ASN A 40 -9.35 7.50 -7.34
C ASN A 40 -9.53 6.75 -8.67
N ASN A 41 -8.44 6.42 -9.35
CA ASN A 41 -8.45 5.82 -10.69
C ASN A 41 -8.02 4.35 -10.69
N VAL A 42 -7.67 3.78 -9.54
CA VAL A 42 -7.16 2.39 -9.47
C VAL A 42 -8.16 1.38 -10.03
N ASN A 43 -9.45 1.56 -9.75
CA ASN A 43 -10.54 0.68 -10.19
C ASN A 43 -11.21 1.17 -11.49
N VAL A 44 -10.80 2.30 -12.05
CA VAL A 44 -11.40 2.89 -13.24
C VAL A 44 -10.52 2.59 -14.45
N PHE A 45 -11.04 1.77 -15.37
CA PHE A 45 -10.38 1.54 -16.65
C PHE A 45 -10.82 2.59 -17.64
N SER A 46 -9.86 3.36 -18.15
CA SER A 46 -10.16 4.31 -19.24
C SER A 46 -10.60 3.55 -20.50
N PRO A 47 -11.39 4.18 -21.38
CA PRO A 47 -11.77 3.58 -22.66
C PRO A 47 -10.56 3.12 -23.49
N GLU A 48 -9.43 3.85 -23.42
CA GLU A 48 -8.18 3.51 -24.09
C GLU A 48 -7.56 2.23 -23.53
N THR A 49 -7.55 2.08 -22.19
CA THR A 49 -7.07 0.87 -21.53
C THR A 49 -7.92 -0.33 -21.90
N GLN A 50 -9.26 -0.18 -21.87
CA GLN A 50 -10.18 -1.25 -22.25
C GLN A 50 -9.95 -1.69 -23.71
N LYS A 51 -9.90 -0.73 -24.64
CA LYS A 51 -9.60 -1.02 -26.06
C LYS A 51 -8.25 -1.70 -26.26
N SER A 52 -7.23 -1.31 -25.48
CA SER A 52 -5.90 -1.94 -25.55
C SER A 52 -5.95 -3.39 -25.08
N LEU A 53 -6.66 -3.68 -23.99
CA LEU A 53 -6.85 -5.04 -23.48
C LEU A 53 -7.69 -5.88 -24.43
N GLU A 54 -8.76 -5.34 -24.99
CA GLU A 54 -9.57 -6.01 -26.02
C GLU A 54 -8.75 -6.32 -27.27
N ALA A 55 -7.99 -5.35 -27.77
CA ALA A 55 -7.15 -5.54 -28.95
C ALA A 55 -6.11 -6.64 -28.71
N ARG A 56 -5.49 -6.68 -27.52
CA ARG A 56 -4.54 -7.71 -27.12
C ARG A 56 -5.21 -9.08 -27.02
N ASN A 57 -6.38 -9.16 -26.41
CA ASN A 57 -7.16 -10.39 -26.30
C ASN A 57 -7.57 -10.90 -27.68
N ASN A 58 -8.10 -10.04 -28.54
CA ASN A 58 -8.49 -10.38 -29.89
C ASN A 58 -7.31 -10.85 -30.74
N ALA A 59 -6.13 -10.24 -30.60
CA ALA A 59 -4.92 -10.66 -31.31
C ALA A 59 -4.46 -12.08 -30.93
N ILE A 60 -4.62 -12.48 -29.65
CA ILE A 60 -4.32 -13.82 -29.17
C ILE A 60 -5.26 -14.87 -29.81
N TYR A 61 -6.56 -14.58 -29.84
CA TYR A 61 -7.57 -15.53 -30.28
C TYR A 61 -7.87 -15.50 -31.78
N LYS A 62 -7.62 -14.37 -32.47
CA LYS A 62 -7.88 -14.23 -33.91
C LYS A 62 -7.33 -15.37 -34.73
N ARG A 63 -6.08 -15.73 -34.51
CA ARG A 63 -5.42 -16.82 -35.26
C ARG A 63 -6.09 -18.18 -35.02
N ALA A 64 -6.57 -18.41 -33.81
CA ALA A 64 -7.29 -19.65 -33.47
C ALA A 64 -8.65 -19.70 -34.19
N PHE A 65 -9.40 -18.62 -34.19
CA PHE A 65 -10.64 -18.50 -34.93
C PHE A 65 -10.46 -18.68 -36.43
N ASP A 66 -9.49 -17.95 -37.02
CA ASP A 66 -9.20 -18.03 -38.47
C ASP A 66 -8.80 -19.46 -38.87
N ASN A 67 -8.00 -20.15 -38.08
CA ASN A 67 -7.57 -21.55 -38.34
C ASN A 67 -8.74 -22.52 -38.21
N MET A 68 -9.62 -22.33 -37.25
CA MET A 68 -10.78 -23.19 -37.03
C MET A 68 -11.81 -23.03 -38.15
N GLU A 69 -12.08 -21.79 -38.54
CA GLU A 69 -12.98 -21.49 -39.67
C GLU A 69 -12.46 -22.08 -40.99
N LYS A 70 -11.13 -21.93 -41.23
CA LYS A 70 -10.48 -22.53 -42.40
C LYS A 70 -10.60 -24.07 -42.39
N ALA A 71 -10.29 -24.71 -41.28
CA ALA A 71 -10.38 -26.14 -41.13
C ALA A 71 -11.82 -26.66 -41.35
N TYR A 72 -12.81 -25.92 -40.84
CA TYR A 72 -14.23 -26.23 -41.08
C TYR A 72 -14.57 -26.10 -42.56
N THR A 73 -14.20 -25.01 -43.21
CA THR A 73 -14.48 -24.77 -44.63
C THR A 73 -13.84 -25.85 -45.52
N ASP A 74 -12.55 -26.16 -45.26
CA ASP A 74 -11.83 -27.18 -45.99
C ASP A 74 -12.48 -28.57 -45.83
N THR A 75 -12.94 -28.90 -44.63
CA THR A 75 -13.61 -30.16 -44.36
C THR A 75 -14.98 -30.23 -45.02
N MET A 76 -15.77 -29.17 -44.93
CA MET A 76 -17.09 -29.10 -45.57
C MET A 76 -16.97 -29.21 -47.10
N ASN A 77 -15.99 -28.56 -47.72
CA ASN A 77 -15.72 -28.66 -49.13
C ASN A 77 -15.35 -30.09 -49.54
N LYS A 78 -14.53 -30.81 -48.75
CA LYS A 78 -14.25 -32.23 -48.98
C LYS A 78 -15.49 -33.10 -48.85
N TYR A 79 -16.32 -32.91 -47.85
CA TYR A 79 -17.57 -33.64 -47.69
C TYR A 79 -18.55 -33.37 -48.84
N THR A 80 -18.66 -32.13 -49.29
CA THR A 80 -19.50 -31.73 -50.40
C THR A 80 -19.02 -32.36 -51.69
N ALA A 81 -17.70 -32.29 -52.00
CA ALA A 81 -17.10 -32.89 -53.18
C ALA A 81 -17.26 -34.43 -53.19
N ALA A 82 -17.00 -35.09 -52.05
CA ALA A 82 -17.11 -36.56 -51.94
C ALA A 82 -18.56 -37.08 -52.10
N ASN A 83 -19.54 -36.26 -51.69
CA ASN A 83 -20.94 -36.63 -51.67
C ASN A 83 -21.73 -36.13 -52.89
N TYR A 84 -21.10 -35.35 -53.81
CA TYR A 84 -21.78 -34.74 -54.95
C TYR A 84 -22.42 -35.80 -55.86
N GLY A 85 -21.81 -36.98 -55.97
CA GLY A 85 -22.36 -38.15 -56.69
C GLY A 85 -23.38 -38.96 -55.89
N GLN A 86 -23.36 -38.87 -54.54
CA GLN A 86 -24.25 -39.64 -53.64
C GLN A 86 -25.55 -38.92 -53.31
N PHE A 87 -25.59 -37.59 -53.44
CA PHE A 87 -26.83 -36.81 -53.27
C PHE A 87 -27.85 -37.09 -54.40
N ALA A 88 -27.39 -37.65 -55.51
CA ALA A 88 -28.26 -38.05 -56.60
C ALA A 88 -28.92 -39.43 -56.41
N THR A 89 -28.57 -40.18 -55.36
CA THR A 89 -29.11 -41.49 -55.05
C THR A 89 -29.83 -41.48 -53.69
N LEU A 90 -30.82 -42.35 -53.51
CA LEU A 90 -31.68 -42.52 -52.34
C LEU A 90 -31.00 -42.70 -50.97
N ASN A 91 -29.67 -42.64 -50.90
CA ASN A 91 -28.87 -42.79 -49.70
C ASN A 91 -28.29 -41.47 -49.14
N ALA A 92 -28.90 -40.33 -49.43
CA ALA A 92 -28.48 -39.00 -48.97
C ALA A 92 -28.55 -38.81 -47.43
N THR A 93 -29.34 -39.61 -46.71
CA THR A 93 -29.62 -39.47 -45.28
C THR A 93 -28.34 -39.61 -44.38
N PRO A 94 -27.43 -40.59 -44.60
CA PRO A 94 -26.24 -40.71 -43.79
C PRO A 94 -25.21 -39.57 -43.99
N ALA A 95 -25.11 -39.06 -45.23
CA ALA A 95 -24.20 -37.96 -45.56
C ALA A 95 -24.70 -36.63 -44.94
N ALA A 96 -26.00 -36.36 -45.04
CA ALA A 96 -26.64 -35.18 -44.42
C ALA A 96 -26.49 -35.22 -42.89
N TYR A 97 -26.66 -36.38 -42.27
CA TYR A 97 -26.49 -36.57 -40.82
C TYR A 97 -25.06 -36.30 -40.38
N ARG A 98 -24.05 -36.83 -41.09
CA ARG A 98 -22.62 -36.56 -40.77
C ARG A 98 -22.26 -35.08 -40.90
N THR A 99 -22.79 -34.43 -41.95
CA THR A 99 -22.58 -33.00 -42.15
C THR A 99 -23.20 -32.18 -41.02
N ASP A 100 -24.39 -32.55 -40.56
CA ASP A 100 -25.06 -31.87 -39.44
C ASP A 100 -24.29 -32.10 -38.11
N GLN A 101 -23.82 -33.31 -37.84
CA GLN A 101 -23.00 -33.61 -36.67
C GLN A 101 -21.71 -32.77 -36.67
N TYR A 102 -21.00 -32.74 -37.83
CA TYR A 102 -19.78 -31.94 -37.94
C TYR A 102 -20.01 -30.44 -37.74
N ARG A 103 -21.16 -29.92 -38.25
CA ARG A 103 -21.55 -28.53 -38.02
C ARG A 103 -21.81 -28.25 -36.53
N LYS A 104 -22.48 -29.17 -35.85
CA LYS A 104 -22.74 -29.04 -34.37
C LYS A 104 -21.46 -29.10 -33.58
N ASP A 105 -20.53 -29.98 -33.93
CA ASP A 105 -19.25 -30.10 -33.26
C ASP A 105 -18.37 -28.85 -33.49
N PHE A 106 -18.38 -28.31 -34.71
CA PHE A 106 -17.73 -27.02 -35.00
C PHE A 106 -18.31 -25.88 -34.17
N GLN A 107 -19.67 -25.79 -34.10
CA GLN A 107 -20.34 -24.76 -33.29
C GLN A 107 -19.92 -24.85 -31.83
N ARG A 108 -19.88 -26.04 -31.23
CA ARG A 108 -19.42 -26.22 -29.86
C ARG A 108 -17.97 -25.75 -29.67
N GLN A 109 -17.07 -26.12 -30.59
CA GLN A 109 -15.70 -25.69 -30.52
C GLN A 109 -15.54 -24.17 -30.64
N MET A 110 -16.36 -23.52 -31.47
CA MET A 110 -16.40 -22.06 -31.58
C MET A 110 -16.92 -21.40 -30.28
N ASP A 111 -17.98 -21.98 -29.71
CA ASP A 111 -18.53 -21.51 -28.44
C ASP A 111 -17.50 -21.65 -27.28
N ASP A 112 -16.79 -22.79 -27.23
CA ASP A 112 -15.71 -23.02 -26.26
C ASP A 112 -14.55 -22.03 -26.45
N LEU A 113 -14.19 -21.73 -27.69
CA LEU A 113 -13.14 -20.77 -28.00
C LEU A 113 -13.56 -19.35 -27.61
N ALA A 114 -14.82 -18.97 -27.88
CA ALA A 114 -15.38 -17.68 -27.49
C ALA A 114 -15.45 -17.53 -25.95
N TYR A 115 -15.84 -18.61 -25.26
CA TYR A 115 -15.84 -18.65 -23.79
C TYR A 115 -14.41 -18.45 -23.24
N ASN A 116 -13.42 -19.19 -23.77
CA ASN A 116 -12.03 -19.05 -23.37
C ASN A 116 -11.48 -17.65 -23.64
N GLN A 117 -11.89 -17.01 -24.74
CA GLN A 117 -11.56 -15.64 -25.05
C GLN A 117 -12.10 -14.66 -23.99
N ALA A 118 -13.35 -14.86 -23.57
CA ALA A 118 -13.98 -14.04 -22.52
C ALA A 118 -13.23 -14.20 -21.17
N VAL A 119 -12.97 -15.44 -20.75
CA VAL A 119 -12.22 -15.74 -19.53
C VAL A 119 -10.81 -15.14 -19.55
N ASN A 120 -10.14 -15.20 -20.71
CA ASN A 120 -8.83 -14.59 -20.86
C ASN A 120 -8.89 -13.05 -20.77
N TYR A 121 -9.95 -12.43 -21.30
CA TYR A 121 -10.15 -10.99 -21.15
C TYR A 121 -10.32 -10.59 -19.68
N ASP A 122 -11.11 -11.31 -18.91
CA ASP A 122 -11.28 -11.08 -17.47
C ASP A 122 -9.94 -11.24 -16.74
N THR A 123 -9.15 -12.26 -17.09
CA THR A 123 -7.79 -12.44 -16.54
C THR A 123 -6.87 -11.26 -16.87
N LEU A 124 -6.93 -10.71 -18.07
CA LEU A 124 -6.16 -9.52 -18.44
C LEU A 124 -6.59 -8.29 -17.65
N MET A 125 -7.90 -8.13 -17.40
CA MET A 125 -8.43 -7.06 -16.55
C MET A 125 -7.95 -7.18 -15.12
N ASP A 126 -8.00 -8.38 -14.54
CA ASP A 126 -7.54 -8.66 -13.16
C ASP A 126 -6.04 -8.42 -13.00
N ASN A 127 -5.23 -8.82 -13.99
CA ASN A 127 -3.79 -8.56 -14.00
C ASN A 127 -3.48 -7.07 -14.07
N GLU A 128 -4.20 -6.30 -14.88
CA GLU A 128 -4.05 -4.85 -14.95
C GLU A 128 -4.45 -4.19 -13.64
N LEU A 129 -5.54 -4.64 -13.03
CA LEU A 129 -5.99 -4.17 -11.71
C LEU A 129 -4.93 -4.45 -10.65
N SER A 130 -4.40 -5.67 -10.59
CA SER A 130 -3.33 -6.05 -9.66
C SER A 130 -2.08 -5.19 -9.85
N ARG A 131 -1.70 -4.90 -11.10
CA ARG A 131 -0.58 -4.02 -11.42
C ARG A 131 -0.80 -2.60 -10.87
N ARG A 132 -2.01 -2.08 -10.96
CA ARG A 132 -2.36 -0.74 -10.43
C ARG A 132 -2.33 -0.70 -8.91
N TYR A 133 -2.83 -1.74 -8.23
CA TYR A 133 -2.73 -1.84 -6.77
C TYR A 133 -1.27 -1.94 -6.32
N ASN A 134 -0.44 -2.74 -6.99
CA ASN A 134 0.99 -2.82 -6.68
C ASN A 134 1.69 -1.46 -6.86
N THR A 135 1.30 -0.67 -7.85
CA THR A 135 1.81 0.69 -8.04
C THR A 135 1.39 1.60 -6.89
N LEU A 136 0.13 1.51 -6.45
CA LEU A 136 -0.37 2.28 -5.30
C LEU A 136 0.36 1.91 -4.01
N ASP A 137 0.59 0.62 -3.76
CA ASP A 137 1.36 0.12 -2.62
C ASP A 137 2.82 0.60 -2.66
N MET A 138 3.43 0.66 -3.84
CA MET A 138 4.77 1.23 -4.02
C MET A 138 4.81 2.71 -3.59
N PHE A 139 3.84 3.52 -3.99
CA PHE A 139 3.74 4.91 -3.55
C PHE A 139 3.47 5.01 -2.04
N GLY A 140 2.65 4.13 -1.47
CA GLY A 140 2.44 4.03 -0.03
C GLY A 140 3.73 3.74 0.73
N ASN A 141 4.54 2.83 0.23
CA ASN A 141 5.84 2.52 0.80
C ASN A 141 6.80 3.72 0.71
N LEU A 142 6.87 4.41 -0.43
CA LEU A 142 7.69 5.61 -0.59
C LEU A 142 7.28 6.70 0.41
N TYR A 143 5.98 6.94 0.57
CA TYR A 143 5.47 7.88 1.57
C TYR A 143 5.94 7.51 2.98
N ASN A 144 5.77 6.25 3.38
CA ASN A 144 6.16 5.77 4.69
C ASN A 144 7.68 5.87 4.92
N TYR A 145 8.49 5.45 3.94
CA TYR A 145 9.95 5.59 4.01
C TYR A 145 10.39 7.04 4.15
N GLY A 146 9.75 7.95 3.42
CA GLY A 146 10.04 9.37 3.49
C GLY A 146 9.71 10.00 4.85
N GLN A 147 8.78 9.41 5.62
CA GLN A 147 8.43 9.89 6.97
C GLN A 147 9.43 9.45 8.05
N ILE A 148 10.23 8.41 7.82
CA ILE A 148 11.16 7.86 8.83
C ILE A 148 12.15 8.91 9.37
N PRO A 149 12.85 9.69 8.55
CA PRO A 149 13.78 10.71 9.04
C PRO A 149 13.12 11.73 9.96
N TYR A 150 11.96 12.21 9.57
CA TYR A 150 11.19 13.18 10.34
C TYR A 150 10.71 12.62 11.69
N GLN A 151 10.22 11.38 11.70
CA GLN A 151 9.78 10.72 12.94
C GLN A 151 10.95 10.47 13.90
N GLN A 152 12.11 10.10 13.38
CA GLN A 152 13.32 9.93 14.18
C GLN A 152 13.79 11.26 14.78
N ASP A 153 13.73 12.33 14.01
CA ASP A 153 14.13 13.66 14.46
C ASP A 153 13.20 14.21 15.54
N ILE A 154 11.88 14.06 15.39
CA ILE A 154 10.90 14.37 16.45
C ILE A 154 11.22 13.61 17.73
N ARG A 155 11.56 12.32 17.63
CA ARG A 155 11.92 11.51 18.79
C ARG A 155 13.17 12.05 19.48
N ASN A 156 14.21 12.33 18.71
CA ASN A 156 15.47 12.87 19.22
C ASN A 156 15.26 14.26 19.85
N TRP A 157 14.49 15.12 19.21
CA TRP A 157 14.13 16.44 19.70
C TRP A 157 13.39 16.36 21.04
N ASN A 158 12.42 15.44 21.17
CA ASN A 158 11.68 15.22 22.40
C ASN A 158 12.62 14.74 23.52
N ILE A 159 13.54 13.81 23.23
CA ILE A 159 14.54 13.31 24.21
C ILE A 159 15.45 14.45 24.67
N GLU A 160 15.94 15.25 23.74
CA GLU A 160 16.84 16.38 24.06
C GLU A 160 16.14 17.42 24.94
N ASN A 161 14.89 17.79 24.60
CA ASN A 161 14.14 18.75 25.39
C ASN A 161 13.78 18.20 26.77
N THR A 162 13.42 16.93 26.88
CA THR A 162 13.22 16.28 28.18
C THR A 162 14.49 16.31 29.03
N ASN A 163 15.65 16.06 28.43
CA ASN A 163 16.94 16.14 29.12
C ASN A 163 17.27 17.56 29.59
N ARG A 164 16.95 18.59 28.78
CA ARG A 164 17.11 20.01 29.17
C ARG A 164 16.21 20.39 30.33
N ASP A 165 14.96 19.93 30.32
CA ASP A 165 14.01 20.15 31.42
C ASP A 165 14.49 19.49 32.70
N ILE A 166 14.98 18.23 32.63
CA ILE A 166 15.56 17.51 33.76
C ILE A 166 16.79 18.26 34.30
N ALA A 167 17.70 18.70 33.43
CA ALA A 167 18.89 19.45 33.86
C ALA A 167 18.53 20.76 34.55
N TYR A 168 17.56 21.51 34.00
CA TYR A 168 17.06 22.73 34.61
C TYR A 168 16.43 22.51 35.98
N GLN A 169 15.60 21.50 36.12
CA GLN A 169 15.01 21.16 37.39
C GLN A 169 16.05 20.70 38.43
N ASN A 170 17.06 19.92 38.02
CA ASN A 170 18.19 19.58 38.89
C ASN A 170 18.98 20.83 39.37
N MET A 171 19.14 21.82 38.49
CA MET A 171 19.76 23.11 38.88
C MET A 171 18.88 23.87 39.90
N LEU A 172 17.57 23.87 39.74
CA LEU A 172 16.63 24.48 40.70
C LEU A 172 16.69 23.76 42.05
N ILE A 173 16.71 22.43 42.06
CA ILE A 173 16.82 21.60 43.26
C ILE A 173 18.11 21.92 44.02
N ASN A 174 19.25 21.94 43.32
CA ASN A 174 20.57 22.21 43.92
C ASN A 174 20.68 23.65 44.45
N ASN A 175 19.95 24.60 43.87
CA ASN A 175 19.98 26.01 44.25
C ASN A 175 18.99 26.32 45.42
N SER A 176 17.99 25.45 45.67
CA SER A 176 16.93 25.64 46.68
C SER A 176 17.29 25.11 48.08
N GLY A 177 18.46 24.50 48.27
CA GLY A 177 19.01 24.18 49.61
C GLY A 177 18.29 23.10 50.38
N GLY A 178 17.91 22.01 49.73
CA GLY A 178 17.51 20.77 50.45
C GLY A 178 16.16 20.82 51.20
N SER A 179 15.20 21.63 50.77
CA SER A 179 13.85 21.65 51.35
C SER A 179 13.04 20.41 50.96
N LYS A 180 12.02 20.06 51.76
CA LYS A 180 11.06 18.99 51.45
C LYS A 180 10.46 19.10 50.04
N PHE A 181 10.31 20.32 49.51
CA PHE A 181 9.86 20.60 48.17
C PHE A 181 10.84 20.11 47.11
N SER A 182 12.18 20.29 47.33
CA SER A 182 13.21 19.81 46.38
C SER A 182 13.23 18.27 46.28
N ASN A 183 13.01 17.59 47.42
CA ASN A 183 12.95 16.15 47.46
C ASN A 183 11.66 15.60 46.80
N ALA A 184 10.53 16.27 46.97
CA ALA A 184 9.30 15.94 46.27
C ALA A 184 9.43 16.12 44.76
N LEU A 185 10.05 17.21 44.31
CA LEU A 185 10.27 17.51 42.90
C LEU A 185 11.26 16.50 42.26
N SER A 186 12.37 16.16 42.97
CA SER A 186 13.29 15.10 42.55
C SER A 186 12.64 13.75 42.44
N GLY A 187 11.76 13.41 43.38
CA GLY A 187 10.96 12.19 43.36
C GLY A 187 9.98 12.14 42.19
N ALA A 188 9.28 13.25 41.92
CA ALA A 188 8.38 13.38 40.77
C ALA A 188 9.07 13.14 39.43
N MET A 189 10.26 13.69 39.27
CA MET A 189 11.04 13.56 38.04
C MET A 189 11.55 12.14 37.82
N LYS A 190 12.10 11.49 38.86
CA LYS A 190 12.52 10.10 38.79
C LYS A 190 11.34 9.17 38.48
N GLY A 191 10.19 9.46 39.06
CA GLY A 191 8.97 8.72 38.79
C GLY A 191 8.47 8.94 37.36
N ALA A 192 8.49 10.18 36.86
CA ALA A 192 8.07 10.47 35.49
C ALA A 192 9.01 9.83 34.45
N SER A 193 10.33 9.89 34.68
CA SER A 193 11.30 9.26 33.78
C SER A 193 11.18 7.74 33.77
N ALA A 194 10.95 7.10 34.92
CA ALA A 194 10.70 5.66 35.02
C ALA A 194 9.35 5.26 34.38
N GLY A 195 8.34 6.11 34.52
CA GLY A 195 7.01 5.88 33.95
C GLY A 195 6.91 6.16 32.45
N SER A 196 7.85 6.90 31.87
CA SER A 196 7.85 7.27 30.44
C SER A 196 7.95 6.07 29.51
N ALA A 197 8.51 4.95 29.97
CA ALA A 197 8.53 3.68 29.25
C ALA A 197 7.12 3.13 28.95
N ALA A 198 6.11 3.51 29.75
CA ALA A 198 4.70 3.15 29.58
C ALA A 198 3.88 4.24 28.83
N GLY A 199 4.57 5.19 28.18
CA GLY A 199 3.96 6.27 27.41
C GLY A 199 3.59 7.52 28.25
N PRO A 200 2.89 8.52 27.68
CA PRO A 200 2.59 9.80 28.33
C PRO A 200 1.82 9.66 29.65
N TRP A 201 0.91 8.72 29.73
CA TRP A 201 0.12 8.45 30.94
C TRP A 201 0.95 7.78 32.04
N GLY A 202 1.91 6.92 31.65
CA GLY A 202 2.86 6.33 32.57
C GLY A 202 3.80 7.36 33.19
N ALA A 203 4.27 8.33 32.40
CA ALA A 203 5.09 9.44 32.88
C ALA A 203 4.31 10.32 33.89
N LEU A 204 3.05 10.62 33.62
CA LEU A 204 2.20 11.39 34.54
C LEU A 204 1.99 10.66 35.87
N ALA A 205 1.59 9.39 35.84
CA ALA A 205 1.36 8.57 37.02
C ALA A 205 2.66 8.37 37.82
N GLY A 206 3.76 8.10 37.16
CA GLY A 206 5.07 7.95 37.77
C GLY A 206 5.56 9.26 38.43
N GLY A 207 5.31 10.40 37.80
CA GLY A 207 5.63 11.71 38.34
C GLY A 207 4.89 12.03 39.63
N ILE A 208 3.58 11.77 39.68
CA ILE A 208 2.75 11.96 40.88
C ILE A 208 3.21 11.03 42.02
N ALA A 209 3.40 9.74 41.75
CA ALA A 209 3.81 8.76 42.76
C ALA A 209 5.24 9.05 43.28
N GLY A 210 6.17 9.43 42.40
CA GLY A 210 7.55 9.76 42.75
C GLY A 210 7.63 11.07 43.56
N GLY A 211 6.81 12.08 43.22
CA GLY A 211 6.71 13.33 43.94
C GLY A 211 6.19 13.15 45.36
N ALA A 212 5.15 12.35 45.54
CA ALA A 212 4.63 12.02 46.86
C ALA A 212 5.68 11.25 47.70
N ALA A 213 6.35 10.22 47.12
CA ALA A 213 7.39 9.47 47.82
C ALA A 213 8.60 10.35 48.22
N GLY A 214 8.99 11.33 47.38
CA GLY A 214 10.06 12.29 47.70
C GLY A 214 9.68 13.25 48.83
N TYR A 215 8.41 13.69 48.90
CA TYR A 215 7.92 14.57 49.92
C TYR A 215 7.88 13.92 51.28
N PHE A 216 7.45 12.66 51.38
CA PHE A 216 7.33 11.91 52.64
C PHE A 216 8.64 11.31 53.15
N LYS A 217 9.68 11.20 52.33
CA LYS A 217 11.01 10.70 52.72
C LYS A 217 11.94 11.76 53.34
N SER A 218 11.53 12.99 53.38
CA SER A 218 12.25 14.15 53.95
C SER A 218 11.59 14.54 55.28
#